data_8433782ceb373d0e16a405606229095d
#
_entry.id   8433782ceb373d0e16a405606229095d
#
_cell.length_a   1.000
_cell.length_b   1.000
_cell.length_c   1.000
_cell.angle_alpha   90.00
_cell.angle_beta   90.00
_cell.angle_gamma   90.00
#
_symmetry.space_group_name_H-M   'P 1'
#
loop_
_entity.id
_entity.type
_entity.pdbx_description
1 polymer ?
#
loop_
_entity_poly.entity_id
_entity_poly.type
_entity_poly.pdbx_seq_one_letter_code
_entity_poly.pdbx_strand_id
1 'polypeptide(L)'
;MITRLLRGRRTENRDVSFVIPSRGMAPQPLTGPITVSNSSSLTIPTLYACVQLISDSIGSLPFHSYRGGEIVLPTPPLLEQPDPSATRIDTISSLVTSLLLSGNAYCLLGDRDGLGYPRVAIPLNPDAVAVNTTQTGAIEYRVNGRPIPFEDIMHIRGMTLPGAVQGLGVVTAARRSLGIAIAGDEMAADFYTSGAVPTGVLQSDTELTREEANDLKSSFVAAHGGRQRSPAVLSAGIKYQAL
;
A
#
# COMPACT_ATOMS: atom_id res chain seq x y z
N MET A 1 -22.43 -14.62 16.67
CA MET A 1 -21.91 -13.56 17.56
C MET A 1 -20.65 -12.88 16.99
N ILE A 2 -19.83 -13.59 16.23
CA ILE A 2 -18.56 -13.12 15.59
C ILE A 2 -18.83 -12.09 14.48
N THR A 3 -19.87 -12.27 13.69
CA THR A 3 -20.20 -11.38 12.54
C THR A 3 -20.59 -9.94 12.95
N ARG A 4 -21.00 -9.71 14.19
CA ARG A 4 -21.33 -8.36 14.70
C ARG A 4 -20.12 -7.54 15.13
N LEU A 5 -18.97 -8.18 15.41
CA LEU A 5 -17.72 -7.52 15.82
C LEU A 5 -17.01 -6.84 14.63
N LEU A 6 -17.21 -7.38 13.41
CA LEU A 6 -16.53 -6.92 12.21
C LEU A 6 -17.26 -5.76 11.48
N ARG A 7 -18.50 -5.41 11.89
CA ARG A 7 -19.32 -4.34 11.30
C ARG A 7 -19.18 -3.01 12.02
N GLY A 8 -17.97 -2.56 12.27
CA GLY A 8 -17.77 -1.32 12.99
C GLY A 8 -16.78 -0.38 12.32
N ARG A 9 -17.29 0.71 11.80
CA ARG A 9 -16.62 1.97 11.41
C ARG A 9 -15.37 1.85 10.53
N ARG A 10 -15.43 2.55 9.39
CA ARG A 10 -14.31 2.92 8.53
C ARG A 10 -13.08 3.21 9.39
N THR A 11 -12.07 2.36 9.29
CA THR A 11 -10.76 2.57 9.91
C THR A 11 -10.14 3.80 9.27
N GLU A 12 -9.81 4.78 10.08
CA GLU A 12 -8.94 5.86 9.68
C GLU A 12 -7.55 5.25 9.42
N ASN A 13 -7.17 5.15 8.15
CA ASN A 13 -5.82 4.74 7.78
C ASN A 13 -4.85 5.70 8.46
N ARG A 14 -4.03 5.22 9.37
CA ARG A 14 -2.88 5.97 9.87
C ARG A 14 -1.80 5.99 8.78
N ASP A 15 -2.09 6.74 7.73
CA ASP A 15 -1.14 6.99 6.67
C ASP A 15 -0.03 7.88 7.22
N VAL A 16 1.20 7.40 7.13
CA VAL A 16 2.37 8.21 7.52
C VAL A 16 2.85 8.93 6.28
N SER A 17 2.60 10.23 6.23
CA SER A 17 3.05 11.10 5.14
C SER A 17 4.57 11.23 5.13
N PHE A 18 5.19 11.04 3.97
CA PHE A 18 6.60 11.28 3.75
C PHE A 18 6.76 12.39 2.70
N VAL A 19 7.40 13.49 3.08
CA VAL A 19 7.72 14.59 2.17
C VAL A 19 9.13 14.40 1.65
N ILE A 20 9.29 14.27 0.33
CA ILE A 20 10.61 14.26 -0.32
C ILE A 20 11.02 15.71 -0.56
N PRO A 21 12.06 16.24 0.13
CA PRO A 21 12.53 17.58 -0.17
C PRO A 21 13.17 17.59 -1.57
N SER A 22 12.58 18.35 -2.49
CA SER A 22 13.16 18.64 -3.79
C SER A 22 14.34 19.60 -3.63
N ARG A 23 15.54 19.14 -3.88
CA ARG A 23 16.74 19.98 -3.93
C ARG A 23 17.14 20.15 -5.39
N GLY A 24 16.86 21.31 -5.94
CA GLY A 24 17.43 21.80 -7.20
C GLY A 24 16.56 21.60 -8.43
N MET A 25 16.23 22.72 -9.09
CA MET A 25 15.42 22.92 -10.30
C MET A 25 13.98 22.43 -10.15
N ALA A 26 13.12 23.39 -9.91
CA ALA A 26 11.75 23.18 -9.58
C ALA A 26 10.92 22.65 -10.77
N PRO A 27 10.62 21.36 -10.83
CA PRO A 27 9.29 20.96 -11.24
C PRO A 27 8.33 21.52 -10.19
N GLN A 28 7.16 21.96 -10.59
CA GLN A 28 6.09 22.34 -9.65
C GLN A 28 6.05 21.29 -8.53
N PRO A 29 6.01 21.69 -7.26
CA PRO A 29 5.97 20.71 -6.19
C PRO A 29 4.77 19.80 -6.44
N LEU A 30 5.00 18.50 -6.41
CA LEU A 30 3.93 17.51 -6.31
C LEU A 30 2.97 18.01 -5.25
N THR A 31 1.72 18.25 -5.60
CA THR A 31 0.74 18.94 -4.74
C THR A 31 0.32 18.02 -3.61
N GLY A 32 1.16 17.90 -2.59
CA GLY A 32 0.88 17.18 -1.36
C GLY A 32 2.02 16.25 -0.91
N PRO A 33 2.02 15.82 0.35
CA PRO A 33 2.94 14.82 0.85
C PRO A 33 2.62 13.46 0.23
N ILE A 34 3.65 12.77 -0.29
CA ILE A 34 3.50 11.39 -0.78
C ILE A 34 3.26 10.49 0.42
N THR A 35 2.06 9.91 0.47
CA THR A 35 1.68 8.98 1.52
C THR A 35 2.05 7.56 1.10
N VAL A 36 2.96 6.93 1.85
CA VAL A 36 3.34 5.54 1.67
C VAL A 36 2.57 4.67 2.67
N SER A 37 1.56 3.98 2.16
CA SER A 37 0.73 3.00 2.88
C SER A 37 0.93 1.60 2.29
N ASN A 38 0.37 0.57 2.93
CA ASN A 38 0.37 -0.79 2.37
C ASN A 38 -0.31 -0.82 0.99
N SER A 39 -1.42 -0.10 0.82
CA SER A 39 -2.15 -0.04 -0.46
C SER A 39 -1.42 0.76 -1.53
N SER A 40 -0.88 1.96 -1.19
CA SER A 40 -0.15 2.77 -2.17
C SER A 40 1.18 2.14 -2.58
N SER A 41 1.82 1.38 -1.72
CA SER A 41 3.05 0.66 -2.06
C SER A 41 2.83 -0.45 -3.09
N LEU A 42 1.66 -1.08 -3.11
CA LEU A 42 1.29 -2.11 -4.09
C LEU A 42 1.01 -1.56 -5.50
N THR A 43 0.97 -0.24 -5.68
CA THR A 43 0.95 0.36 -7.03
C THR A 43 2.29 0.21 -7.76
N ILE A 44 3.37 -0.09 -7.02
CA ILE A 44 4.69 -0.39 -7.58
C ILE A 44 4.68 -1.83 -8.12
N PRO A 45 4.77 -2.05 -9.46
CA PRO A 45 4.57 -3.38 -10.06
C PRO A 45 5.53 -4.44 -9.52
N THR A 46 6.79 -4.06 -9.27
CA THR A 46 7.80 -4.97 -8.73
C THR A 46 7.46 -5.43 -7.32
N LEU A 47 7.00 -4.53 -6.44
CA LEU A 47 6.60 -4.90 -5.09
C LEU A 47 5.37 -5.80 -5.12
N TYR A 48 4.37 -5.45 -5.94
CA TYR A 48 3.18 -6.28 -6.13
C TYR A 48 3.54 -7.69 -6.57
N ALA A 49 4.37 -7.82 -7.62
CA ALA A 49 4.80 -9.12 -8.14
C ALA A 49 5.56 -9.96 -7.10
N CYS A 50 6.46 -9.34 -6.32
CA CYS A 50 7.18 -10.04 -5.26
C CYS A 50 6.24 -10.52 -4.15
N VAL A 51 5.33 -9.66 -3.68
CA VAL A 51 4.37 -10.01 -2.63
C VAL A 51 3.45 -11.12 -3.11
N GLN A 52 2.92 -11.01 -4.34
CA GLN A 52 2.06 -12.04 -4.93
C GLN A 52 2.80 -13.38 -5.05
N LEU A 53 3.99 -13.39 -5.63
CA LEU A 53 4.76 -14.62 -5.84
C LEU A 53 5.03 -15.34 -4.51
N ILE A 54 5.42 -14.61 -3.47
CA ILE A 54 5.75 -15.21 -2.16
C ILE A 54 4.47 -15.71 -1.49
N SER A 55 3.40 -14.90 -1.48
CA SER A 55 2.15 -15.28 -0.82
C SER A 55 1.48 -16.48 -1.47
N ASP A 56 1.44 -16.53 -2.80
CA ASP A 56 0.85 -17.65 -3.54
C ASP A 56 1.70 -18.92 -3.40
N SER A 57 3.03 -18.78 -3.42
CA SER A 57 3.94 -19.91 -3.21
C SER A 57 3.75 -20.56 -1.84
N ILE A 58 3.67 -19.74 -0.77
CA ILE A 58 3.45 -20.24 0.59
C ILE A 58 2.02 -20.75 0.76
N GLY A 59 1.02 -20.04 0.21
CA GLY A 59 -0.39 -20.43 0.29
C GLY A 59 -0.68 -21.79 -0.33
N SER A 60 0.06 -22.16 -1.38
CA SER A 60 -0.08 -23.46 -2.07
C SER A 60 0.59 -24.63 -1.35
N LEU A 61 1.46 -24.40 -0.35
CA LEU A 61 2.12 -25.46 0.39
C LEU A 61 1.11 -26.33 1.17
N PRO A 62 1.32 -27.65 1.24
CA PRO A 62 0.54 -28.51 2.10
C PRO A 62 0.93 -28.29 3.57
N PHE A 63 -0.07 -28.21 4.46
CA PHE A 63 0.13 -28.15 5.91
C PHE A 63 -0.30 -29.46 6.55
N HIS A 64 0.57 -30.03 7.37
CA HIS A 64 0.30 -31.25 8.11
C HIS A 64 0.57 -31.03 9.60
N SER A 65 -0.27 -31.62 10.44
CA SER A 65 -0.01 -31.72 11.88
C SER A 65 0.58 -33.09 12.22
N TYR A 66 1.51 -33.10 13.15
CA TYR A 66 2.17 -34.32 13.60
C TYR A 66 1.96 -34.52 15.10
N ARG A 67 1.81 -35.78 15.48
CA ARG A 67 1.80 -36.21 16.89
C ARG A 67 2.67 -37.44 17.02
N GLY A 68 3.72 -37.35 17.83
CA GLY A 68 4.66 -38.45 18.01
C GLY A 68 5.42 -38.90 16.77
N GLY A 69 5.55 -37.98 15.75
CA GLY A 69 6.23 -38.28 14.48
C GLY A 69 5.30 -38.79 13.38
N GLU A 70 4.02 -39.03 13.67
CA GLU A 70 3.02 -39.49 12.71
C GLU A 70 2.08 -38.34 12.33
N ILE A 71 1.60 -38.37 11.06
CA ILE A 71 0.61 -37.37 10.57
C ILE A 71 -0.72 -37.63 11.28
N VAL A 72 -1.30 -36.57 11.82
CA VAL A 72 -2.61 -36.62 12.46
C VAL A 72 -3.70 -36.65 11.38
N LEU A 73 -4.53 -37.68 11.41
CA LEU A 73 -5.71 -37.84 10.55
C LEU A 73 -6.95 -38.05 11.42
N PRO A 74 -8.12 -37.47 11.06
CA PRO A 74 -8.30 -36.47 9.98
C PRO A 74 -7.54 -35.17 10.26
N THR A 75 -7.24 -34.43 9.20
CA THR A 75 -6.60 -33.12 9.31
C THR A 75 -7.43 -32.19 10.21
N PRO A 76 -6.82 -31.50 11.19
CA PRO A 76 -7.57 -30.58 12.04
C PRO A 76 -8.28 -29.49 11.23
N PRO A 77 -9.54 -29.12 11.58
CA PRO A 77 -10.30 -28.11 10.83
C PRO A 77 -9.56 -26.78 10.66
N LEU A 78 -8.78 -26.37 11.66
CA LEU A 78 -7.96 -25.17 11.61
C LEU A 78 -6.91 -25.18 10.50
N LEU A 79 -6.43 -26.36 10.08
CA LEU A 79 -5.44 -26.52 8.99
C LEU A 79 -6.13 -26.80 7.66
N GLU A 80 -7.31 -27.40 7.67
CA GLU A 80 -8.04 -27.74 6.46
C GLU A 80 -8.74 -26.50 5.88
N GLN A 81 -9.48 -25.78 6.71
CA GLN A 81 -10.19 -24.55 6.34
C GLN A 81 -10.21 -23.58 7.53
N PRO A 82 -9.15 -22.77 7.72
CA PRO A 82 -9.04 -21.85 8.86
C PRO A 82 -10.15 -20.82 8.90
N ASP A 83 -10.50 -20.25 7.74
CA ASP A 83 -11.61 -19.30 7.58
C ASP A 83 -12.76 -19.98 6.83
N PRO A 84 -13.95 -20.14 7.47
CA PRO A 84 -15.12 -20.74 6.81
C PRO A 84 -15.61 -19.98 5.57
N SER A 85 -15.24 -18.70 5.42
CA SER A 85 -15.65 -17.83 4.31
C SER A 85 -14.67 -17.81 3.14
N ALA A 86 -13.48 -18.42 3.30
CA ALA A 86 -12.41 -18.39 2.31
C ALA A 86 -11.78 -19.78 2.12
N THR A 87 -11.08 -19.98 1.01
CA THR A 87 -10.28 -21.20 0.86
C THR A 87 -9.05 -21.15 1.76
N ARG A 88 -8.48 -22.32 2.08
CA ARG A 88 -7.23 -22.40 2.82
C ARG A 88 -6.11 -21.58 2.16
N ILE A 89 -6.01 -21.67 0.83
CA ILE A 89 -4.98 -20.95 0.06
C ILE A 89 -5.17 -19.45 0.22
N ASP A 90 -6.39 -18.94 0.03
CA ASP A 90 -6.69 -17.51 0.18
C ASP A 90 -6.39 -17.01 1.60
N THR A 91 -6.76 -17.79 2.61
CA THR A 91 -6.49 -17.45 4.01
C THR A 91 -4.99 -17.33 4.27
N ILE A 92 -4.20 -18.32 3.86
CA ILE A 92 -2.75 -18.33 4.08
C ILE A 92 -2.07 -17.23 3.25
N SER A 93 -2.44 -17.06 1.98
CA SER A 93 -1.90 -15.99 1.12
C SER A 93 -2.18 -14.60 1.70
N SER A 94 -3.38 -14.39 2.26
CA SER A 94 -3.75 -13.16 2.96
C SER A 94 -2.89 -12.89 4.18
N LEU A 95 -2.63 -13.92 5.00
CA LEU A 95 -1.75 -13.80 6.17
C LEU A 95 -0.30 -13.49 5.78
N VAL A 96 0.21 -14.16 4.74
CA VAL A 96 1.56 -13.92 4.23
C VAL A 96 1.68 -12.51 3.65
N THR A 97 0.68 -12.05 2.90
CA THR A 97 0.61 -10.67 2.38
C THR A 97 0.67 -9.66 3.52
N SER A 98 -0.13 -9.86 4.57
CA SER A 98 -0.12 -9.00 5.76
C SER A 98 1.25 -9.00 6.43
N LEU A 99 1.87 -10.18 6.55
CA LEU A 99 3.20 -10.34 7.16
C LEU A 99 4.29 -9.63 6.35
N LEU A 100 4.26 -9.71 5.02
CA LEU A 100 5.22 -9.04 4.14
C LEU A 100 5.07 -7.52 4.19
N LEU A 101 3.86 -7.01 4.08
CA LEU A 101 3.63 -5.56 3.99
C LEU A 101 3.79 -4.88 5.34
N SER A 102 3.09 -5.35 6.37
CA SER A 102 3.05 -4.72 7.70
C SER A 102 4.03 -5.31 8.72
N GLY A 103 4.64 -6.47 8.41
CA GLY A 103 5.49 -7.22 9.34
C GLY A 103 4.69 -8.01 10.37
N ASN A 104 3.37 -7.95 10.33
CA ASN A 104 2.49 -8.58 11.31
C ASN A 104 1.27 -9.17 10.61
N ALA A 105 0.88 -10.37 11.03
CA ALA A 105 -0.38 -10.98 10.63
C ALA A 105 -1.16 -11.37 11.88
N TYR A 106 -2.45 -11.10 11.87
CA TYR A 106 -3.34 -11.36 13.01
C TYR A 106 -4.51 -12.21 12.55
N CYS A 107 -4.90 -13.17 13.40
CA CYS A 107 -6.17 -13.89 13.25
C CYS A 107 -6.98 -13.78 14.53
N LEU A 108 -8.30 -13.61 14.36
CA LEU A 108 -9.25 -13.83 15.43
C LEU A 108 -9.54 -15.33 15.50
N LEU A 109 -9.28 -15.92 16.66
CA LEU A 109 -9.54 -17.32 16.94
C LEU A 109 -10.98 -17.49 17.45
N GLY A 110 -11.64 -18.52 16.96
CA GLY A 110 -13.03 -18.79 17.35
C GLY A 110 -13.39 -20.27 17.25
N ASP A 111 -14.65 -20.55 17.57
CA ASP A 111 -15.23 -21.90 17.49
C ASP A 111 -14.31 -22.95 18.11
N ARG A 112 -14.24 -22.99 19.44
CA ARG A 112 -13.38 -23.92 20.17
C ARG A 112 -14.02 -25.29 20.30
N ASP A 113 -13.22 -26.34 20.17
CA ASP A 113 -13.66 -27.72 20.44
C ASP A 113 -13.85 -28.00 21.94
N GLY A 114 -14.29 -29.22 22.27
CA GLY A 114 -14.49 -29.63 23.66
C GLY A 114 -13.21 -29.67 24.54
N LEU A 115 -12.02 -29.55 23.91
CA LEU A 115 -10.73 -29.46 24.58
C LEU A 115 -10.20 -28.03 24.64
N GLY A 116 -10.95 -27.05 24.08
CA GLY A 116 -10.59 -25.64 24.06
C GLY A 116 -9.70 -25.23 22.89
N TYR A 117 -9.38 -26.11 21.94
CA TYR A 117 -8.60 -25.76 20.75
C TYR A 117 -9.44 -24.98 19.74
N PRO A 118 -8.92 -23.90 19.14
CA PRO A 118 -9.64 -23.14 18.13
C PRO A 118 -9.79 -23.97 16.84
N ARG A 119 -10.98 -23.89 16.24
CA ARG A 119 -11.31 -24.54 14.97
C ARG A 119 -11.33 -23.56 13.80
N VAL A 120 -11.39 -22.25 14.11
CA VAL A 120 -11.51 -21.16 13.16
C VAL A 120 -10.44 -20.12 13.48
N ALA A 121 -9.80 -19.59 12.42
CA ALA A 121 -8.87 -18.48 12.49
C ALA A 121 -9.17 -17.50 11.33
N ILE A 122 -9.78 -16.37 11.65
CA ILE A 122 -10.19 -15.36 10.67
C ILE A 122 -9.10 -14.30 10.56
N PRO A 123 -8.48 -14.09 9.39
CA PRO A 123 -7.49 -13.03 9.20
C PRO A 123 -8.06 -11.65 9.50
N LEU A 124 -7.29 -10.82 10.19
CA LEU A 124 -7.64 -9.45 10.50
C LEU A 124 -6.76 -8.49 9.70
N ASN A 125 -7.35 -7.35 9.31
CA ASN A 125 -6.54 -6.26 8.76
C ASN A 125 -5.55 -5.77 9.83
N PRO A 126 -4.22 -5.80 9.60
CA PRO A 126 -3.23 -5.33 10.56
C PRO A 126 -3.46 -3.88 11.01
N ASP A 127 -3.96 -3.01 10.13
CA ASP A 127 -4.24 -1.61 10.43
C ASP A 127 -5.40 -1.43 11.43
N ALA A 128 -6.25 -2.45 11.57
CA ALA A 128 -7.35 -2.46 12.54
C ALA A 128 -6.94 -2.96 13.93
N VAL A 129 -5.71 -3.52 14.05
CA VAL A 129 -5.21 -4.12 15.29
C VAL A 129 -4.21 -3.18 15.96
N ALA A 130 -4.56 -2.70 17.14
CA ALA A 130 -3.62 -1.98 18.01
C ALA A 130 -3.02 -2.96 19.02
N VAL A 131 -1.68 -2.94 19.13
CA VAL A 131 -0.93 -3.74 20.10
C VAL A 131 -0.29 -2.79 21.09
N ASN A 132 -0.65 -2.90 22.36
CA ASN A 132 -0.13 -2.07 23.44
C ASN A 132 0.60 -2.95 24.47
N THR A 133 1.55 -2.36 25.16
CA THR A 133 2.18 -2.99 26.32
C THR A 133 1.67 -2.28 27.57
N THR A 134 1.14 -3.04 28.52
CA THR A 134 0.70 -2.50 29.80
C THR A 134 1.91 -2.11 30.67
N GLN A 135 1.68 -1.39 31.76
CA GLN A 135 2.73 -1.03 32.73
C GLN A 135 3.39 -2.26 33.36
N THR A 136 2.69 -3.39 33.39
CA THR A 136 3.18 -4.68 33.88
C THR A 136 3.96 -5.48 32.85
N GLY A 137 4.10 -4.97 31.60
CA GLY A 137 4.76 -5.67 30.50
C GLY A 137 3.87 -6.66 29.74
N ALA A 138 2.61 -6.79 30.11
CA ALA A 138 1.67 -7.67 29.40
C ALA A 138 1.24 -7.03 28.06
N ILE A 139 1.04 -7.86 27.03
CA ILE A 139 0.59 -7.40 25.71
C ILE A 139 -0.94 -7.37 25.70
N GLU A 140 -1.50 -6.25 25.30
CA GLU A 140 -2.93 -6.03 25.11
C GLU A 140 -3.22 -5.81 23.63
N TYR A 141 -4.20 -6.55 23.10
CA TYR A 141 -4.66 -6.40 21.73
C TYR A 141 -6.01 -5.70 21.70
N ARG A 142 -6.17 -4.77 20.74
CA ARG A 142 -7.45 -4.12 20.46
C ARG A 142 -7.74 -4.19 18.97
N VAL A 143 -8.93 -4.63 18.62
CA VAL A 143 -9.41 -4.67 17.24
C VAL A 143 -10.50 -3.63 17.08
N ASN A 144 -10.31 -2.64 16.20
CA ASN A 144 -11.22 -1.50 16.07
C ASN A 144 -11.53 -0.81 17.41
N GLY A 145 -10.52 -0.68 18.28
CA GLY A 145 -10.64 -0.06 19.61
C GLY A 145 -11.24 -0.96 20.70
N ARG A 146 -11.72 -2.15 20.36
CA ARG A 146 -12.26 -3.13 21.34
C ARG A 146 -11.16 -4.05 21.83
N PRO A 147 -11.00 -4.24 23.14
CA PRO A 147 -10.03 -5.19 23.68
C PRO A 147 -10.43 -6.62 23.31
N ILE A 148 -9.44 -7.42 22.93
CA ILE A 148 -9.59 -8.85 22.62
C ILE A 148 -8.71 -9.62 23.59
N PRO A 149 -9.20 -10.69 24.23
CA PRO A 149 -8.42 -11.57 25.08
C PRO A 149 -7.21 -12.13 24.31
N PHE A 150 -6.10 -12.30 25.01
CA PHE A 150 -4.86 -12.83 24.42
C PHE A 150 -5.05 -14.22 23.79
N GLU A 151 -5.89 -15.05 24.41
CA GLU A 151 -6.24 -16.39 23.95
C GLU A 151 -7.08 -16.41 22.66
N ASP A 152 -7.76 -15.31 22.32
CA ASP A 152 -8.64 -15.21 21.14
C ASP A 152 -7.97 -14.55 19.94
N ILE A 153 -6.69 -14.19 20.04
CA ILE A 153 -5.94 -13.62 18.95
C ILE A 153 -4.64 -14.39 18.70
N MET A 154 -4.41 -14.77 17.45
CA MET A 154 -3.14 -15.29 17.00
C MET A 154 -2.36 -14.15 16.33
N HIS A 155 -1.17 -13.84 16.85
CA HIS A 155 -0.28 -12.84 16.30
C HIS A 155 0.98 -13.50 15.74
N ILE A 156 1.14 -13.47 14.43
CA ILE A 156 2.33 -13.93 13.71
C ILE A 156 3.19 -12.70 13.41
N ARG A 157 4.42 -12.73 13.89
CA ARG A 157 5.37 -11.62 13.70
C ARG A 157 6.41 -12.00 12.66
N GLY A 158 6.72 -11.08 11.76
CA GLY A 158 7.85 -11.15 10.86
C GLY A 158 9.17 -10.83 11.57
N MET A 159 10.08 -10.16 10.86
CA MET A 159 11.32 -9.69 11.44
C MET A 159 11.04 -8.73 12.60
N THR A 160 11.49 -9.09 13.79
CA THR A 160 11.23 -8.32 15.02
C THR A 160 12.53 -7.76 15.56
N LEU A 161 12.57 -6.45 15.83
CA LEU A 161 13.71 -5.81 16.49
C LEU A 161 13.72 -6.11 17.99
N PRO A 162 14.90 -6.16 18.66
CA PRO A 162 14.98 -6.37 20.08
C PRO A 162 14.12 -5.37 20.86
N GLY A 163 13.28 -5.89 21.77
CA GLY A 163 12.35 -5.08 22.57
C GLY A 163 11.05 -4.67 21.86
N ALA A 164 10.89 -4.93 20.56
CA ALA A 164 9.65 -4.64 19.85
C ALA A 164 8.61 -5.74 20.06
N VAL A 165 7.36 -5.36 20.27
CA VAL A 165 6.21 -6.28 20.37
C VAL A 165 5.58 -6.58 19.01
N GLN A 166 5.93 -5.81 17.99
CA GLN A 166 5.47 -5.96 16.61
C GLN A 166 6.63 -6.20 15.67
N GLY A 167 6.38 -6.91 14.58
CA GLY A 167 7.32 -7.11 13.49
C GLY A 167 7.47 -5.87 12.61
N LEU A 168 8.61 -5.75 11.94
CA LEU A 168 8.93 -4.69 10.99
C LEU A 168 8.53 -5.13 9.58
N GLY A 169 7.58 -4.44 8.98
CA GLY A 169 7.14 -4.68 7.60
C GLY A 169 8.06 -4.07 6.55
N VAL A 170 8.03 -4.63 5.35
CA VAL A 170 8.80 -4.15 4.20
C VAL A 170 8.43 -2.71 3.86
N VAL A 171 7.14 -2.37 3.89
CA VAL A 171 6.66 -1.00 3.60
C VAL A 171 7.22 0.01 4.59
N THR A 172 7.28 -0.34 5.87
CA THR A 172 7.86 0.54 6.90
C THR A 172 9.38 0.66 6.74
N ALA A 173 10.08 -0.46 6.51
CA ALA A 173 11.53 -0.48 6.36
C ALA A 173 12.01 0.24 5.09
N ALA A 174 11.29 0.09 3.98
CA ALA A 174 11.64 0.66 2.67
C ALA A 174 10.87 1.94 2.34
N ARG A 175 10.19 2.56 3.30
CA ARG A 175 9.27 3.70 3.08
C ARG A 175 9.87 4.81 2.21
N ARG A 176 11.12 5.19 2.46
CA ARG A 176 11.81 6.23 1.69
C ARG A 176 11.95 5.84 0.22
N SER A 177 12.41 4.63 -0.06
CA SER A 177 12.62 4.14 -1.43
C SER A 177 11.29 3.99 -2.17
N LEU A 178 10.26 3.46 -1.49
CA LEU A 178 8.91 3.34 -2.04
C LEU A 178 8.30 4.71 -2.35
N GLY A 179 8.49 5.70 -1.46
CA GLY A 179 8.04 7.07 -1.70
C GLY A 179 8.73 7.71 -2.92
N ILE A 180 10.03 7.46 -3.12
CA ILE A 180 10.77 7.93 -4.31
C ILE A 180 10.21 7.27 -5.58
N ALA A 181 9.93 5.97 -5.53
CA ALA A 181 9.36 5.25 -6.68
C ALA A 181 7.99 5.80 -7.07
N ILE A 182 7.08 5.97 -6.10
CA ILE A 182 5.75 6.56 -6.33
C ILE A 182 5.87 7.98 -6.92
N ALA A 183 6.74 8.83 -6.33
CA ALA A 183 6.99 10.18 -6.86
C ALA A 183 7.52 10.18 -8.29
N GLY A 184 8.39 9.23 -8.61
CA GLY A 184 8.93 9.07 -9.96
C GLY A 184 7.86 8.68 -10.97
N ASP A 185 6.99 7.76 -10.61
CA ASP A 185 5.87 7.33 -11.45
C ASP A 185 4.87 8.47 -11.68
N GLU A 186 4.52 9.23 -10.63
CA GLU A 186 3.64 10.40 -10.74
C GLU A 186 4.27 11.48 -11.65
N MET A 187 5.56 11.79 -11.45
CA MET A 187 6.28 12.73 -12.31
C MET A 187 6.33 12.27 -13.77
N ALA A 188 6.56 10.98 -14.00
CA ALA A 188 6.56 10.42 -15.35
C ALA A 188 5.16 10.51 -15.98
N ALA A 189 4.11 10.17 -15.22
CA ALA A 189 2.73 10.29 -15.68
C ALA A 189 2.37 11.74 -16.05
N ASP A 190 2.74 12.70 -15.22
CA ASP A 190 2.53 14.13 -15.48
C ASP A 190 3.31 14.60 -16.72
N PHE A 191 4.54 14.15 -16.87
CA PHE A 191 5.35 14.45 -18.04
C PHE A 191 4.72 13.95 -19.35
N TYR A 192 4.21 12.70 -19.34
CA TYR A 192 3.60 12.10 -20.52
C TYR A 192 2.19 12.63 -20.81
N THR A 193 1.46 13.07 -19.80
CA THR A 193 0.07 13.56 -19.96
C THR A 193 -0.01 15.04 -20.23
N SER A 194 0.80 15.86 -19.56
CA SER A 194 0.72 17.33 -19.62
C SER A 194 1.90 18.00 -20.33
N GLY A 195 2.95 17.25 -20.68
CA GLY A 195 4.16 17.81 -21.25
C GLY A 195 4.84 18.80 -20.27
N ALA A 196 5.04 18.36 -19.04
CA ALA A 196 5.47 19.18 -17.89
C ALA A 196 6.79 19.95 -18.06
N VAL A 197 7.55 19.67 -19.12
CA VAL A 197 8.72 20.48 -19.51
C VAL A 197 8.33 21.30 -20.73
N PRO A 198 8.39 22.64 -20.67
CA PRO A 198 8.17 23.45 -21.85
C PRO A 198 9.24 23.08 -22.88
N THR A 199 8.80 22.52 -24.00
CA THR A 199 9.67 22.15 -25.14
C THR A 199 10.18 23.38 -25.89
N GLY A 200 9.69 24.56 -25.52
CA GLY A 200 10.08 25.82 -26.14
C GLY A 200 9.38 27.01 -25.52
N VAL A 201 9.84 28.19 -25.90
CA VAL A 201 9.31 29.49 -25.51
C VAL A 201 8.71 30.18 -26.73
N LEU A 202 7.49 30.70 -26.58
CA LEU A 202 6.90 31.62 -27.55
C LEU A 202 7.35 33.03 -27.18
N GLN A 203 8.14 33.66 -28.04
CA GLN A 203 8.61 35.02 -27.89
C GLN A 203 7.86 35.95 -28.85
N SER A 204 7.33 37.05 -28.34
CA SER A 204 6.75 38.11 -29.13
C SER A 204 7.70 39.30 -29.18
N ASP A 205 7.78 39.95 -30.34
CA ASP A 205 8.54 41.20 -30.52
C ASP A 205 7.76 42.45 -30.01
N THR A 206 6.48 42.27 -29.65
CA THR A 206 5.63 43.30 -29.03
C THR A 206 5.23 42.93 -27.61
N GLU A 207 5.06 43.92 -26.73
CA GLU A 207 4.52 43.70 -25.40
C GLU A 207 3.09 43.15 -25.50
N LEU A 208 2.85 42.01 -24.86
CA LEU A 208 1.54 41.39 -24.76
C LEU A 208 0.92 41.68 -23.39
N THR A 209 -0.36 41.97 -23.38
CA THR A 209 -1.13 41.96 -22.13
C THR A 209 -1.23 40.55 -21.58
N ARG A 210 -1.56 40.43 -20.29
CA ARG A 210 -1.71 39.13 -19.64
C ARG A 210 -2.81 38.27 -20.28
N GLU A 211 -3.87 38.91 -20.79
CA GLU A 211 -4.97 38.22 -21.49
C GLU A 211 -4.51 37.69 -22.85
N GLU A 212 -3.86 38.52 -23.66
CA GLU A 212 -3.31 38.12 -24.97
C GLU A 212 -2.26 37.01 -24.83
N ALA A 213 -1.41 37.07 -23.81
CA ALA A 213 -0.44 36.00 -23.53
C ALA A 213 -1.10 34.65 -23.16
N ASN A 214 -2.18 34.68 -22.39
CA ASN A 214 -2.96 33.49 -22.05
C ASN A 214 -3.71 32.94 -23.27
N ASP A 215 -4.28 33.77 -24.09
CA ASP A 215 -4.97 33.38 -25.33
C ASP A 215 -4.01 32.76 -26.33
N LEU A 216 -2.81 33.33 -26.48
CA LEU A 216 -1.76 32.81 -27.33
C LEU A 216 -1.29 31.42 -26.84
N LYS A 217 -1.09 31.30 -25.52
CA LYS A 217 -0.71 30.02 -24.90
C LYS A 217 -1.79 28.96 -25.11
N SER A 218 -3.05 29.29 -24.86
CA SER A 218 -4.17 28.36 -25.00
C SER A 218 -4.37 27.92 -26.45
N SER A 219 -4.28 28.85 -27.41
CA SER A 219 -4.36 28.57 -28.82
C SER A 219 -3.21 27.70 -29.31
N PHE A 220 -1.99 27.97 -28.84
CA PHE A 220 -0.83 27.17 -29.19
C PHE A 220 -0.95 25.74 -28.64
N VAL A 221 -1.36 25.56 -27.36
CA VAL A 221 -1.59 24.27 -26.75
C VAL A 221 -2.72 23.51 -27.44
N ALA A 222 -3.82 24.18 -27.82
CA ALA A 222 -4.92 23.57 -28.54
C ALA A 222 -4.51 23.06 -29.93
N ALA A 223 -3.67 23.83 -30.63
CA ALA A 223 -3.20 23.48 -31.98
C ALA A 223 -2.08 22.45 -32.01
N HIS A 224 -1.22 22.40 -30.98
CA HIS A 224 0.03 21.62 -30.96
C HIS A 224 0.17 20.70 -29.73
N GLY A 225 -0.77 20.79 -28.78
CA GLY A 225 -0.83 19.88 -27.65
C GLY A 225 -1.36 18.50 -28.04
N GLY A 226 -0.79 17.43 -27.48
CA GLY A 226 -1.21 16.06 -27.74
C GLY A 226 -0.26 15.24 -28.62
N ARG A 227 -0.73 14.06 -29.06
CA ARG A 227 0.07 13.09 -29.84
C ARG A 227 0.35 13.51 -31.30
N GLN A 228 -0.35 14.53 -31.81
CA GLN A 228 -0.17 15.00 -33.18
C GLN A 228 0.92 16.08 -33.24
N ARG A 229 2.06 15.74 -33.84
CA ARG A 229 3.17 16.66 -34.15
C ARG A 229 2.87 17.37 -35.47
N SER A 230 1.95 18.32 -35.47
CA SER A 230 1.72 19.19 -36.63
C SER A 230 2.74 20.35 -36.62
N PRO A 231 3.26 20.76 -37.78
CA PRO A 231 4.13 21.94 -37.85
C PRO A 231 3.37 23.16 -37.39
N ALA A 232 4.00 23.97 -36.51
CA ALA A 232 3.41 25.20 -36.01
C ALA A 232 3.55 26.29 -37.08
N VAL A 233 2.43 26.92 -37.41
CA VAL A 233 2.45 28.16 -38.20
C VAL A 233 2.27 29.31 -37.22
N LEU A 234 3.30 30.12 -37.05
CA LEU A 234 3.28 31.30 -36.18
C LEU A 234 2.99 32.54 -37.03
N SER A 235 2.09 33.40 -36.55
CA SER A 235 1.81 34.71 -37.19
C SER A 235 2.93 35.71 -36.93
N ALA A 236 2.94 36.80 -37.70
CA ALA A 236 3.99 37.82 -37.72
C ALA A 236 4.36 38.30 -36.29
N GLY A 237 5.64 38.24 -35.98
CA GLY A 237 6.19 38.74 -34.71
C GLY A 237 6.29 37.71 -33.59
N ILE A 238 5.84 36.45 -33.80
CA ILE A 238 5.99 35.38 -32.80
C ILE A 238 7.09 34.43 -33.26
N LYS A 239 8.05 34.18 -32.38
CA LYS A 239 9.16 33.23 -32.59
C LYS A 239 9.02 32.08 -31.61
N TYR A 240 9.17 30.87 -32.08
CA TYR A 240 9.30 29.67 -31.25
C TYR A 240 10.78 29.33 -31.09
N GLN A 241 11.24 29.26 -29.87
CA GLN A 241 12.57 28.79 -29.54
C GLN A 241 12.46 27.50 -28.74
N ALA A 242 13.02 26.40 -29.24
CA ALA A 242 13.15 25.17 -28.50
C ALA A 242 14.18 25.36 -27.37
N LEU A 243 13.88 24.83 -26.18
CA LEU A 243 14.79 24.82 -25.03
C LEU A 243 15.62 23.55 -25.01
#